data_93e2a29fedcfa07d6230982885243db7
#
_entry.id   93e2a29fedcfa07d6230982885243db7
#
_cell.length_a   1.000
_cell.length_b   1.000
_cell.length_c   1.000
_cell.angle_alpha   90.00
_cell.angle_beta   90.00
_cell.angle_gamma   90.00
#
_symmetry.space_group_name_H-M   'P 1'
#
loop_
_entity.id
_entity.type
_entity.pdbx_description
1 polymer ?
#
loop_
_entity_poly.entity_id
_entity_poly.type
_entity_poly.pdbx_seq_one_letter_code
_entity_poly.pdbx_strand_id
1 'polypeptide(L)' 'MSAVSDKEILMKIQINSMLDYLINTCKYSYDDALPMVLSSNTYHRMLDNDMYMNQGTNYVLEDFKQELVS' A
#
# COMPACT_ATOMS: atom_id res chain seq x y z
N MET A 1 -10.57 14.62 -21.21
CA MET A 1 -11.01 14.20 -19.90
C MET A 1 -10.28 12.97 -19.45
N SER A 2 -9.84 13.02 -18.26
CA SER A 2 -9.08 11.93 -17.72
C SER A 2 -10.00 10.85 -17.15
N ALA A 3 -9.75 9.64 -17.51
CA ALA A 3 -10.47 8.50 -16.97
C ALA A 3 -9.56 7.82 -15.96
N VAL A 4 -9.53 8.35 -14.77
CA VAL A 4 -8.84 7.64 -13.67
C VAL A 4 -9.75 6.49 -13.27
N SER A 5 -9.27 5.27 -13.40
CA SER A 5 -10.07 4.10 -13.08
C SER A 5 -10.23 3.96 -11.57
N ASP A 6 -11.30 3.28 -11.16
CA ASP A 6 -11.51 2.99 -9.74
C ASP A 6 -10.34 2.21 -9.16
N LYS A 7 -9.72 1.36 -9.96
CA LYS A 7 -8.54 0.60 -9.55
C LYS A 7 -7.37 1.53 -9.22
N GLU A 8 -7.16 2.56 -10.03
CA GLU A 8 -6.07 3.50 -9.76
C GLU A 8 -6.32 4.30 -8.49
N ILE A 9 -7.56 4.74 -8.28
CA ILE A 9 -7.93 5.47 -7.08
C ILE A 9 -7.70 4.61 -5.84
N LEU A 10 -8.19 3.37 -5.87
CA LEU A 10 -8.05 2.46 -4.75
C LEU A 10 -6.59 2.12 -4.49
N MET A 11 -5.80 1.92 -5.55
CA MET A 11 -4.38 1.66 -5.42
C MET A 11 -3.67 2.81 -4.70
N LYS A 12 -3.99 4.04 -5.05
CA LYS A 12 -3.41 5.21 -4.39
C LYS A 12 -3.78 5.27 -2.91
N ILE A 13 -5.02 4.95 -2.59
CA ILE A 13 -5.48 4.94 -1.20
C ILE A 13 -4.67 3.91 -0.40
N GLN A 14 -4.48 2.72 -0.96
CA GLN A 14 -3.73 1.67 -0.27
C GLN A 14 -2.26 2.05 -0.10
N ILE A 15 -1.66 2.59 -1.15
CA ILE A 15 -0.26 3.02 -1.09
C ILE A 15 -0.10 4.12 -0.04
N ASN A 16 -1.00 5.10 -0.04
CA ASN A 16 -0.93 6.20 0.93
C ASN A 16 -1.07 5.69 2.37
N SER A 17 -1.91 4.69 2.58
CA SER A 17 -2.07 4.08 3.89
C SER A 17 -0.77 3.44 4.37
N MET A 18 -0.08 2.72 3.49
CA MET A 18 1.19 2.08 3.83
C MET A 18 2.29 3.12 4.06
N LEU A 19 2.34 4.16 3.22
CA LEU A 19 3.31 5.25 3.40
C LEU A 19 3.08 5.96 4.72
N ASP A 20 1.83 6.25 5.04
CA ASP A 20 1.47 6.94 6.26
C ASP A 20 1.94 6.16 7.50
N TYR A 21 1.74 4.85 7.48
CA TYR A 21 2.21 3.98 8.54
C TYR A 21 3.73 4.07 8.70
N LEU A 22 4.47 3.97 7.61
CA LEU A 22 5.93 4.01 7.67
C LEU A 22 6.45 5.36 8.13
N ILE A 23 5.84 6.44 7.68
CA ILE A 23 6.30 7.79 8.00
C ILE A 23 5.91 8.18 9.42
N ASN A 24 4.66 7.96 9.80
CA ASN A 24 4.14 8.46 11.08
C ASN A 24 4.40 7.50 12.23
N THR A 25 4.35 6.20 11.99
CA THR A 25 4.53 5.20 13.05
C THR A 25 5.96 4.71 13.13
N CYS A 26 6.56 4.39 11.97
CA CYS A 26 7.92 3.85 11.93
C CYS A 26 8.99 4.92 11.79
N LYS A 27 8.58 6.17 11.54
CA LYS A 27 9.48 7.33 11.49
C LYS A 27 10.46 7.32 10.32
N TYR A 28 10.11 6.64 9.24
CA TYR A 28 10.90 6.72 8.01
C TYR A 28 10.61 8.02 7.29
N SER A 29 11.58 8.50 6.50
CA SER A 29 11.33 9.60 5.58
C SER A 29 10.51 9.10 4.39
N TYR A 30 9.88 10.02 3.67
CA TYR A 30 9.14 9.67 2.46
C TYR A 30 10.05 8.96 1.45
N ASP A 31 11.27 9.47 1.28
CA ASP A 31 12.22 8.90 0.31
C ASP A 31 12.60 7.47 0.65
N ASP A 32 12.64 7.13 1.93
CA ASP A 32 12.92 5.76 2.37
C ASP A 32 11.67 4.89 2.32
N ALA A 33 10.52 5.46 2.68
CA ALA A 33 9.27 4.70 2.77
C ALA A 33 8.74 4.25 1.40
N LEU A 34 8.84 5.12 0.40
CA LEU A 34 8.27 4.82 -0.91
C LEU A 34 8.86 3.56 -1.55
N PRO A 35 10.20 3.39 -1.64
CA PRO A 35 10.72 2.14 -2.18
C PRO A 35 10.37 0.92 -1.32
N MET A 36 10.22 1.08 -0.01
CA MET A 36 9.78 -0.02 0.84
C MET A 36 8.39 -0.52 0.47
N VAL A 37 7.46 0.42 0.23
CA VAL A 37 6.12 0.08 -0.21
C VAL A 37 6.13 -0.58 -1.58
N LEU A 38 6.83 0.03 -2.54
CA LEU A 38 6.80 -0.44 -3.93
C LEU A 38 7.50 -1.79 -4.11
N SER A 39 8.41 -2.16 -3.23
CA SER A 39 9.07 -3.45 -3.29
C SER A 39 8.42 -4.50 -2.39
N SER A 40 7.38 -4.16 -1.65
CA SER A 40 6.74 -5.08 -0.73
C SER A 40 5.94 -6.16 -1.46
N ASN A 41 5.80 -7.32 -0.83
CA ASN A 41 4.94 -8.38 -1.35
C ASN A 41 3.47 -7.95 -1.35
N THR A 42 3.08 -7.16 -0.37
CA THR A 42 1.71 -6.62 -0.29
C THR A 42 1.38 -5.79 -1.53
N TYR A 43 2.29 -4.90 -1.92
CA TYR A 43 2.09 -4.09 -3.12
C TYR A 43 1.98 -4.96 -4.38
N HIS A 44 2.88 -5.94 -4.51
CA HIS A 44 2.86 -6.83 -5.67
C HIS A 44 1.58 -7.66 -5.72
N ARG A 45 1.07 -8.07 -4.56
CA ARG A 45 -0.20 -8.80 -4.49
C ARG A 45 -1.36 -7.93 -4.95
N MET A 46 -1.34 -6.64 -4.62
CA MET A 46 -2.35 -5.70 -5.10
C MET A 46 -2.32 -5.55 -6.62
N LEU A 47 -1.13 -5.55 -7.21
CA LEU A 47 -0.99 -5.46 -8.66
C LEU A 47 -1.56 -6.68 -9.37
N ASP A 48 -1.40 -7.85 -8.78
CA ASP A 48 -1.78 -9.12 -9.40
C ASP A 48 -3.23 -9.51 -9.13
N ASN A 49 -3.85 -8.97 -8.08
CA ASN A 49 -5.15 -9.46 -7.61
C ASN A 49 -6.05 -8.31 -7.21
N ASP A 50 -7.00 -7.99 -8.09
CA ASP A 50 -7.96 -6.90 -7.84
C ASP A 50 -8.84 -7.19 -6.62
N MET A 51 -9.20 -8.44 -6.40
CA MET A 51 -10.02 -8.82 -5.24
C MET A 51 -9.28 -8.56 -3.93
N TYR A 52 -8.00 -8.83 -3.90
CA TYR A 52 -7.19 -8.53 -2.72
C TYR A 52 -7.17 -7.04 -2.44
N MET A 53 -6.96 -6.23 -3.47
CA MET A 53 -6.92 -4.78 -3.31
C MET A 53 -8.24 -4.22 -2.80
N ASN A 54 -9.36 -4.90 -3.11
CA ASN A 54 -10.70 -4.47 -2.70
C ASN A 54 -11.09 -4.91 -1.29
N GLN A 55 -10.20 -5.56 -0.55
CA GLN A 55 -10.49 -6.05 0.81
C GLN A 55 -10.62 -4.93 1.84
N GLY A 56 -10.25 -3.73 1.47
CA GLY A 56 -10.32 -2.60 2.39
C GLY A 56 -8.94 -2.21 2.91
N THR A 57 -8.83 -0.94 3.26
CA THR A 57 -7.53 -0.37 3.60
C THR A 57 -6.92 -1.03 4.83
N ASN A 58 -7.73 -1.29 5.86
CA ASN A 58 -7.21 -1.90 7.09
C ASN A 58 -6.69 -3.31 6.85
N TYR A 59 -7.38 -4.07 6.01
CA TYR A 59 -6.97 -5.44 5.71
C TYR A 59 -5.60 -5.45 5.02
N VAL A 60 -5.44 -4.65 4.00
CA VAL A 60 -4.18 -4.55 3.24
C VAL A 60 -3.07 -4.02 4.14
N LEU A 61 -3.37 -3.02 4.95
CA LEU A 61 -2.38 -2.44 5.86
C LEU A 61 -1.91 -3.46 6.90
N GLU A 62 -2.82 -4.27 7.44
CA GLU A 62 -2.43 -5.31 8.39
C GLU A 62 -1.51 -6.34 7.77
N ASP A 63 -1.77 -6.74 6.52
CA ASP A 63 -0.87 -7.65 5.81
C ASP A 63 0.50 -7.03 5.63
N PHE A 64 0.55 -5.74 5.29
CA PHE A 64 1.81 -5.03 5.14
C PHE A 64 2.59 -4.99 6.47
N LYS A 65 1.91 -4.73 7.57
CA LYS A 65 2.54 -4.73 8.90
C LYS A 65 3.12 -6.10 9.23
N GLN A 66 2.38 -7.15 8.94
CA GLN A 66 2.85 -8.52 9.19
C GLN A 66 4.09 -8.82 8.36
N GLU A 67 4.12 -8.36 7.11
CA GLU A 67 5.27 -8.55 6.24
C GLU A 67 6.51 -7.89 6.83
N LEU A 68 6.35 -6.69 7.40
CA LEU A 68 7.48 -5.94 7.94
C LEU A 68 8.12 -6.62 9.16
N VAL A 69 7.35 -7.39 9.92
CA VAL A 69 7.85 -8.03 11.14
C VAL A 69 8.23 -9.50 10.95
N SER A 70 8.02 -10.04 9.77
CA SER A 70 8.32 -11.45 9.52
C SER A 70 9.74 -11.68 9.01
#